data_50328d60e9aacee3fa5325abdf956ed2
#
_entry.id   50328d60e9aacee3fa5325abdf956ed2
#
_cell.length_a   1.000
_cell.length_b   1.000
_cell.length_c   1.000
_cell.angle_alpha   90.00
_cell.angle_beta   90.00
_cell.angle_gamma   90.00
#
_symmetry.space_group_name_H-M   'P 1'
#
loop_
_entity.id
_entity.type
_entity.pdbx_description
1 polymer ?
#
loop_
_entity_poly.entity_id
_entity_poly.type
_entity_poly.pdbx_seq_one_letter_code
_entity_poly.pdbx_strand_id
1 'polypeptide(L)'
;MNEYKKNIDVINKLSEEMNRSELSGSSKDLKAQERDSKISETRGLEKEISDFRQTREKQIQDQMKRMRDAIVGEIMKVVNDQVKTANYDIVFDRSGFSANNFIPVLIYSRDNYDFSDTVIKKLNSGRPVATATPGVSQKPAASTNTPATTVRPAGGLWKKPR
;
A
#
# COMPACT_ATOMS: atom_id res chain seq x y z
N MET A 1 -11.45 18.69 0.32
CA MET A 1 -12.22 17.92 -0.68
C MET A 1 -13.61 18.48 -0.97
N ASN A 2 -14.39 18.91 0.02
CA ASN A 2 -15.74 19.46 -0.23
C ASN A 2 -15.73 20.79 -0.99
N GLU A 3 -14.76 21.66 -0.73
CA GLU A 3 -14.66 22.99 -1.35
C GLU A 3 -14.27 22.89 -2.83
N TYR A 4 -13.30 22.06 -3.16
CA TYR A 4 -12.94 21.78 -4.55
C TYR A 4 -14.14 21.31 -5.38
N LYS A 5 -14.94 20.36 -4.87
CA LYS A 5 -16.15 19.89 -5.56
C LYS A 5 -17.17 21.00 -5.74
N LYS A 6 -17.41 21.82 -4.69
CA LYS A 6 -18.32 22.96 -4.78
C LYS A 6 -17.91 23.96 -5.87
N ASN A 7 -16.61 24.27 -5.96
CA ASN A 7 -16.12 25.19 -6.97
C ASN A 7 -16.30 24.61 -8.39
N ILE A 8 -16.07 23.31 -8.60
CA ILE A 8 -16.35 22.66 -9.88
C ILE A 8 -17.84 22.76 -10.24
N ASP A 9 -18.73 22.51 -9.30
CA ASP A 9 -20.18 22.60 -9.54
C ASP A 9 -20.60 24.04 -9.89
N VAL A 10 -20.01 25.05 -9.23
CA VAL A 10 -20.26 26.48 -9.53
C VAL A 10 -19.73 26.83 -10.91
N ILE A 11 -18.52 26.40 -11.27
CA ILE A 11 -17.93 26.64 -12.60
C ILE A 11 -18.81 26.06 -13.70
N ASN A 12 -19.32 24.85 -13.53
CA ASN A 12 -20.21 24.20 -14.47
C ASN A 12 -21.52 24.96 -14.62
N LYS A 13 -22.15 25.36 -13.52
CA LYS A 13 -23.38 26.18 -13.54
C LYS A 13 -23.18 27.51 -14.26
N LEU A 14 -22.11 28.23 -13.93
CA LEU A 14 -21.79 29.51 -14.59
C LEU A 14 -21.57 29.33 -16.07
N SER A 15 -20.93 28.24 -16.48
CA SER A 15 -20.69 27.91 -17.89
C SER A 15 -22.01 27.61 -18.62
N GLU A 16 -22.92 26.87 -18.00
CA GLU A 16 -24.24 26.57 -18.55
C GLU A 16 -25.08 27.85 -18.67
N GLU A 17 -25.07 28.71 -17.65
CA GLU A 17 -25.80 29.98 -17.67
C GLU A 17 -25.29 30.93 -18.75
N MET A 18 -23.96 30.99 -18.96
CA MET A 18 -23.39 31.83 -20.04
C MET A 18 -23.76 31.36 -21.43
N ASN A 19 -24.07 30.08 -21.62
CA ASN A 19 -24.51 29.54 -22.91
C ASN A 19 -25.99 29.82 -23.23
N ARG A 20 -26.76 30.34 -22.28
CA ARG A 20 -28.16 30.74 -22.53
C ARG A 20 -28.21 32.00 -23.40
N SER A 21 -29.06 31.96 -24.43
CA SER A 21 -29.18 33.03 -25.43
C SER A 21 -29.81 34.31 -24.88
N GLU A 22 -30.46 34.25 -23.71
CA GLU A 22 -31.27 35.34 -23.14
C GLU A 22 -30.46 36.37 -22.32
N LEU A 23 -29.15 36.11 -22.08
CA LEU A 23 -28.31 36.99 -21.27
C LEU A 23 -27.77 38.17 -22.08
N SER A 24 -27.85 39.38 -21.47
CA SER A 24 -27.18 40.56 -22.02
C SER A 24 -25.65 40.41 -22.00
N GLY A 25 -24.94 41.13 -22.89
CA GLY A 25 -23.48 41.09 -22.96
C GLY A 25 -22.80 41.37 -21.63
N SER A 26 -23.21 42.42 -20.94
CA SER A 26 -22.66 42.79 -19.62
C SER A 26 -22.90 41.75 -18.55
N SER A 27 -24.02 41.03 -18.57
CA SER A 27 -24.27 39.91 -17.65
C SER A 27 -23.40 38.71 -17.94
N LYS A 28 -23.09 38.46 -19.20
CA LYS A 28 -22.13 37.39 -19.58
C LYS A 28 -20.73 37.71 -19.11
N ASP A 29 -20.28 38.94 -19.23
CA ASP A 29 -18.94 39.37 -18.80
C ASP A 29 -18.76 39.22 -17.28
N LEU A 30 -19.76 39.57 -16.47
CA LEU A 30 -19.73 39.39 -15.02
C LEU A 30 -19.64 37.91 -14.65
N LYS A 31 -20.43 37.05 -15.30
CA LYS A 31 -20.40 35.60 -15.06
C LYS A 31 -19.08 34.98 -15.52
N ALA A 32 -18.47 35.48 -16.58
CA ALA A 32 -17.15 35.07 -17.02
C ALA A 32 -16.08 35.39 -16.00
N GLN A 33 -16.10 36.60 -15.43
CA GLN A 33 -15.16 37.00 -14.37
C GLN A 33 -15.32 36.12 -13.12
N GLU A 34 -16.57 35.86 -12.70
CA GLU A 34 -16.83 34.99 -11.56
C GLU A 34 -16.34 33.55 -11.80
N ARG A 35 -16.62 33.01 -12.97
CA ARG A 35 -16.13 31.68 -13.39
C ARG A 35 -14.59 31.63 -13.37
N ASP A 36 -13.92 32.62 -13.95
CA ASP A 36 -12.47 32.67 -14.04
C ASP A 36 -11.81 32.81 -12.66
N SER A 37 -12.46 33.57 -11.74
CA SER A 37 -12.07 33.63 -10.33
C SER A 37 -12.16 32.24 -9.66
N LYS A 38 -13.28 31.53 -9.88
CA LYS A 38 -13.48 30.18 -9.34
C LYS A 38 -12.50 29.15 -9.93
N ILE A 39 -12.16 29.28 -11.19
CA ILE A 39 -11.11 28.45 -11.83
C ILE A 39 -9.75 28.70 -11.17
N SER A 40 -9.39 29.97 -10.93
CA SER A 40 -8.13 30.32 -10.27
C SER A 40 -8.06 29.77 -8.84
N GLU A 41 -9.15 29.90 -8.07
CA GLU A 41 -9.27 29.34 -6.72
C GLU A 41 -9.15 27.81 -6.74
N THR A 42 -9.81 27.16 -7.68
CA THR A 42 -9.75 25.69 -7.84
C THR A 42 -8.34 25.20 -8.15
N ARG A 43 -7.62 25.90 -9.02
CA ARG A 43 -6.19 25.59 -9.30
C ARG A 43 -5.32 25.76 -8.06
N GLY A 44 -5.59 26.77 -7.22
CA GLY A 44 -4.92 26.93 -5.93
C GLY A 44 -5.14 25.71 -5.02
N LEU A 45 -6.39 25.27 -4.87
CA LEU A 45 -6.75 24.09 -4.09
C LEU A 45 -6.14 22.81 -4.65
N GLU A 46 -6.06 22.64 -5.98
CA GLU A 46 -5.40 21.49 -6.61
C GLU A 46 -3.92 21.42 -6.21
N LYS A 47 -3.25 22.57 -6.26
CA LYS A 47 -1.84 22.66 -5.86
C LYS A 47 -1.68 22.33 -4.38
N GLU A 48 -2.48 22.88 -3.51
CA GLU A 48 -2.44 22.59 -2.06
C GLU A 48 -2.67 21.10 -1.78
N ILE A 49 -3.63 20.47 -2.47
CA ILE A 49 -3.91 19.03 -2.34
C ILE A 49 -2.70 18.21 -2.80
N SER A 50 -2.09 18.59 -3.91
CA SER A 50 -0.89 17.93 -4.45
C SER A 50 0.28 18.02 -3.47
N ASP A 51 0.59 19.22 -3.00
CA ASP A 51 1.68 19.50 -2.06
C ASP A 51 1.47 18.77 -0.72
N PHE A 52 0.22 18.75 -0.24
CA PHE A 52 -0.16 18.01 0.96
C PHE A 52 0.07 16.50 0.79
N ARG A 53 -0.37 15.92 -0.33
CA ARG A 53 -0.18 14.48 -0.62
C ARG A 53 1.30 14.13 -0.67
N GLN A 54 2.11 14.91 -1.39
CA GLN A 54 3.54 14.68 -1.51
C GLN A 54 4.24 14.74 -0.15
N THR A 55 3.89 15.75 0.65
CA THR A 55 4.45 15.92 2.00
C THR A 55 4.07 14.75 2.91
N ARG A 56 2.82 14.30 2.87
CA ARG A 56 2.34 13.17 3.68
C ARG A 56 2.95 11.85 3.26
N GLU A 57 3.10 11.63 1.97
CA GLU A 57 3.77 10.43 1.45
C GLU A 57 5.21 10.35 1.93
N LYS A 58 5.96 11.45 1.83
CA LYS A 58 7.32 11.52 2.36
C LYS A 58 7.38 11.26 3.86
N GLN A 59 6.48 11.86 4.64
CA GLN A 59 6.40 11.65 6.08
C GLN A 59 6.15 10.17 6.43
N ILE A 60 5.25 9.51 5.68
CA ILE A 60 4.95 8.07 5.88
C ILE A 60 6.19 7.23 5.55
N GLN A 61 6.86 7.49 4.42
CA GLN A 61 8.08 6.77 4.04
C GLN A 61 9.19 6.93 5.09
N ASP A 62 9.42 8.15 5.58
CA ASP A 62 10.41 8.43 6.62
C ASP A 62 10.05 7.75 7.95
N GLN A 63 8.76 7.69 8.30
CA GLN A 63 8.30 6.99 9.49
C GLN A 63 8.48 5.48 9.35
N MET A 64 8.11 4.91 8.22
CA MET A 64 8.29 3.48 7.95
C MET A 64 9.77 3.08 7.98
N LYS A 65 10.65 3.93 7.42
CA LYS A 65 12.10 3.70 7.48
C LYS A 65 12.58 3.67 8.93
N ARG A 66 12.25 4.70 9.72
CA ARG A 66 12.65 4.75 11.15
C ARG A 66 12.13 3.56 11.95
N MET A 67 10.89 3.15 11.73
CA MET A 67 10.32 1.98 12.40
C MET A 67 11.07 0.70 12.03
N ARG A 68 11.35 0.50 10.73
CA ARG A 68 12.13 -0.67 10.29
C ARG A 68 13.53 -0.67 10.88
N ASP A 69 14.22 0.46 10.84
CA ASP A 69 15.58 0.57 11.36
C ASP A 69 15.62 0.29 12.87
N ALA A 70 14.62 0.76 13.62
CA ALA A 70 14.48 0.46 15.05
C ALA A 70 14.25 -1.05 15.30
N ILE A 71 13.33 -1.67 14.55
CA ILE A 71 13.05 -3.11 14.67
C ILE A 71 14.29 -3.94 14.33
N VAL A 72 14.97 -3.61 13.24
CA VAL A 72 16.21 -4.31 12.84
C VAL A 72 17.29 -4.13 13.92
N GLY A 73 17.41 -2.94 14.51
CA GLY A 73 18.33 -2.67 15.60
C GLY A 73 18.05 -3.55 16.83
N GLU A 74 16.78 -3.73 17.21
CA GLU A 74 16.39 -4.62 18.31
C GLU A 74 16.70 -6.08 18.00
N ILE A 75 16.38 -6.53 16.78
CA ILE A 75 16.70 -7.89 16.33
C ILE A 75 18.21 -8.14 16.40
N MET A 76 19.02 -7.24 15.84
CA MET A 76 20.48 -7.37 15.82
C MET A 76 21.08 -7.37 17.21
N LYS A 77 20.52 -6.63 18.16
CA LYS A 77 20.95 -6.69 19.56
C LYS A 77 20.74 -8.08 20.16
N VAL A 78 19.53 -8.66 19.98
CA VAL A 78 19.23 -10.00 20.49
C VAL A 78 20.07 -11.08 19.82
N VAL A 79 20.29 -10.97 18.50
CA VAL A 79 21.18 -11.88 17.75
C VAL A 79 22.60 -11.80 18.27
N ASN A 80 23.17 -10.62 18.46
CA ASN A 80 24.52 -10.42 18.99
C ASN A 80 24.67 -10.97 20.42
N ASP A 81 23.67 -10.81 21.25
CA ASP A 81 23.67 -11.40 22.61
C ASP A 81 23.63 -12.93 22.54
N GLN A 82 22.88 -13.50 21.59
CA GLN A 82 22.85 -14.95 21.38
C GLN A 82 24.18 -15.48 20.83
N VAL A 83 24.79 -14.77 19.89
CA VAL A 83 26.13 -15.09 19.33
C VAL A 83 27.17 -15.17 20.42
N LYS A 84 27.22 -14.17 21.31
CA LYS A 84 28.16 -14.14 22.44
C LYS A 84 27.92 -15.28 23.42
N THR A 85 26.64 -15.57 23.74
CA THR A 85 26.27 -16.59 24.72
C THR A 85 26.57 -18.01 24.23
N ALA A 86 26.33 -18.26 22.93
CA ALA A 86 26.52 -19.57 22.32
C ALA A 86 27.90 -19.75 21.66
N ASN A 87 28.71 -18.69 21.66
CA ASN A 87 30.06 -18.66 21.07
C ASN A 87 30.07 -19.05 19.60
N TYR A 88 29.14 -18.44 18.82
CA TYR A 88 29.12 -18.61 17.37
C TYR A 88 30.15 -17.71 16.68
N ASP A 89 30.86 -18.24 15.71
CA ASP A 89 31.82 -17.48 14.91
C ASP A 89 31.16 -16.74 13.74
N ILE A 90 30.13 -17.33 13.14
CA ILE A 90 29.45 -16.80 11.96
C ILE A 90 27.94 -17.05 12.09
N VAL A 91 27.15 -16.05 11.66
CA VAL A 91 25.69 -16.14 11.56
C VAL A 91 25.27 -15.69 10.17
N PHE A 92 24.43 -16.48 9.53
CA PHE A 92 23.84 -16.16 8.22
C PHE A 92 22.35 -15.88 8.34
N ASP A 93 21.87 -14.87 7.61
CA ASP A 93 20.44 -14.68 7.40
C ASP A 93 19.94 -15.65 6.33
N ARG A 94 19.11 -16.61 6.76
CA ARG A 94 18.51 -17.62 5.88
C ARG A 94 17.56 -17.02 4.85
N SER A 95 16.96 -15.86 5.13
CA SER A 95 16.05 -15.16 4.22
C SER A 95 16.77 -14.30 3.19
N GLY A 96 18.07 -14.10 3.34
CA GLY A 96 18.88 -13.28 2.47
C GLY A 96 18.99 -13.83 1.05
N PHE A 97 18.75 -12.97 0.05
CA PHE A 97 18.95 -13.28 -1.35
C PHE A 97 20.23 -12.64 -1.87
N SER A 98 20.91 -13.33 -2.81
CA SER A 98 22.02 -12.75 -3.55
C SER A 98 21.55 -11.53 -4.36
N ALA A 99 22.29 -10.43 -4.30
CA ALA A 99 21.96 -9.20 -5.01
C ALA A 99 21.81 -9.37 -6.53
N ASN A 100 22.48 -10.35 -7.12
CA ASN A 100 22.55 -10.49 -8.58
C ASN A 100 21.58 -11.53 -9.16
N ASN A 101 21.15 -12.54 -8.41
CA ASN A 101 20.45 -13.70 -8.99
C ASN A 101 19.18 -14.10 -8.25
N PHE A 102 18.76 -13.41 -7.22
CA PHE A 102 17.61 -13.77 -6.38
C PHE A 102 17.70 -15.23 -5.80
N ILE A 103 18.91 -15.79 -5.77
CA ILE A 103 19.18 -17.11 -5.20
C ILE A 103 19.44 -16.93 -3.71
N PRO A 104 18.89 -17.78 -2.82
CA PRO A 104 19.21 -17.75 -1.39
C PRO A 104 20.72 -17.80 -1.15
N VAL A 105 21.24 -16.91 -0.29
CA VAL A 105 22.66 -16.90 0.09
C VAL A 105 23.00 -18.20 0.81
N LEU A 106 22.07 -18.72 1.63
CA LEU A 106 22.19 -20.00 2.28
C LEU A 106 21.27 -21.00 1.59
N ILE A 107 21.87 -21.93 0.81
CA ILE A 107 21.13 -22.93 0.02
C ILE A 107 20.63 -24.07 0.92
N TYR A 108 21.42 -24.47 1.91
CA TYR A 108 21.11 -25.56 2.82
C TYR A 108 21.70 -25.31 4.21
N SER A 109 20.94 -25.61 5.24
CA SER A 109 21.40 -25.76 6.62
C SER A 109 20.60 -26.86 7.31
N ARG A 110 21.19 -27.51 8.31
CA ARG A 110 20.43 -28.40 9.20
C ARG A 110 19.60 -27.53 10.17
N ASP A 111 18.42 -28.01 10.54
CA ASP A 111 17.50 -27.27 11.42
C ASP A 111 18.08 -27.00 12.83
N ASN A 112 19.02 -27.87 13.30
CA ASN A 112 19.69 -27.68 14.59
C ASN A 112 20.61 -26.45 14.64
N TYR A 113 20.94 -25.85 13.49
CA TYR A 113 21.71 -24.60 13.41
C TYR A 113 20.82 -23.34 13.35
N ASP A 114 19.51 -23.52 13.20
CA ASP A 114 18.55 -22.41 13.16
C ASP A 114 18.14 -22.04 14.60
N PHE A 115 18.51 -20.84 15.02
CA PHE A 115 18.13 -20.29 16.32
C PHE A 115 17.10 -19.15 16.24
N SER A 116 16.43 -18.99 15.09
CA SER A 116 15.43 -17.95 14.85
C SER A 116 14.33 -17.96 15.93
N ASP A 117 13.83 -19.14 16.30
CA ASP A 117 12.80 -19.27 17.34
C ASP A 117 13.27 -18.74 18.70
N THR A 118 14.55 -18.90 19.02
CA THR A 118 15.13 -18.39 20.26
C THR A 118 15.16 -16.87 20.25
N VAL A 119 15.54 -16.27 19.14
CA VAL A 119 15.51 -14.81 18.94
C VAL A 119 14.09 -14.28 19.07
N ILE A 120 13.12 -14.90 18.38
CA ILE A 120 11.70 -14.52 18.42
C ILE A 120 11.16 -14.58 19.85
N LYS A 121 11.44 -15.65 20.60
CA LYS A 121 11.03 -15.78 21.99
C LYS A 121 11.64 -14.70 22.88
N LYS A 122 12.91 -14.37 22.69
CA LYS A 122 13.58 -13.30 23.46
C LYS A 122 13.00 -11.93 23.13
N LEU A 123 12.74 -11.62 21.87
CA LEU A 123 12.11 -10.36 21.44
C LEU A 123 10.69 -10.19 22.03
N ASN A 124 9.93 -11.27 22.12
CA ASN A 124 8.57 -11.24 22.63
C ASN A 124 8.47 -11.36 24.17
N SER A 125 9.52 -11.76 24.86
CA SER A 125 9.50 -11.95 26.31
C SER A 125 9.27 -10.66 27.12
N GLY A 126 9.63 -9.51 26.56
CA GLY A 126 9.40 -8.19 27.16
C GLY A 126 8.11 -7.50 26.72
N ARG A 127 7.31 -8.12 25.86
CA ARG A 127 6.05 -7.53 25.38
C ARG A 127 4.96 -7.76 26.44
N PRO A 128 4.24 -6.70 26.89
CA PRO A 128 2.99 -6.93 27.62
C PRO A 128 2.10 -7.79 26.72
N VAL A 129 1.61 -8.90 27.27
CA VAL A 129 0.59 -9.69 26.57
C VAL A 129 -0.55 -8.73 26.29
N ALA A 130 -0.69 -8.26 25.05
CA ALA A 130 -1.88 -7.57 24.63
C ALA A 130 -3.00 -8.58 24.87
N THR A 131 -3.78 -8.37 25.92
CA THR A 131 -5.05 -9.06 26.11
C THR A 131 -5.79 -8.84 24.82
N ALA A 132 -5.88 -9.90 24.02
CA ALA A 132 -6.65 -9.92 22.80
C ALA A 132 -8.05 -9.45 23.19
N THR A 133 -8.41 -8.23 22.80
CA THR A 133 -9.79 -7.78 22.82
C THR A 133 -10.52 -8.71 21.83
N PRO A 134 -11.45 -9.56 22.29
CA PRO A 134 -12.18 -10.41 21.38
C PRO A 134 -13.22 -9.54 20.65
N GLY A 135 -12.92 -9.19 19.45
CA GLY A 135 -13.92 -8.46 18.68
C GLY A 135 -13.33 -7.73 17.47
N VAL A 136 -13.03 -8.45 16.44
CA VAL A 136 -13.51 -8.31 15.06
C VAL A 136 -13.03 -9.54 14.30
N SER A 137 -13.84 -10.58 14.31
CA SER A 137 -13.79 -11.64 13.28
C SER A 137 -14.09 -10.98 11.95
N GLN A 138 -13.08 -10.60 11.21
CA GLN A 138 -13.24 -10.40 9.77
C GLN A 138 -13.40 -11.79 9.14
N LYS A 139 -14.68 -12.18 9.01
CA LYS A 139 -15.12 -13.26 8.13
C LYS A 139 -14.53 -13.01 6.74
N PRO A 140 -13.77 -13.94 6.15
CA PRO A 140 -13.37 -13.79 4.75
C PRO A 140 -14.64 -13.73 3.91
N ALA A 141 -14.81 -12.66 3.16
CA ALA A 141 -15.84 -12.56 2.14
C ALA A 141 -15.60 -13.68 1.12
N ALA A 142 -16.49 -14.66 1.10
CA ALA A 142 -16.51 -15.70 0.09
C ALA A 142 -16.71 -15.05 -1.27
N SER A 143 -15.68 -15.07 -2.09
CA SER A 143 -15.76 -14.74 -3.51
C SER A 143 -16.57 -15.84 -4.18
N THR A 144 -17.83 -15.59 -4.43
CA THR A 144 -18.69 -16.42 -5.28
C THR A 144 -18.33 -16.14 -6.74
N ASN A 145 -17.27 -16.76 -7.23
CA ASN A 145 -17.08 -16.94 -8.65
C ASN A 145 -17.91 -18.14 -9.11
N THR A 146 -19.06 -17.86 -9.67
CA THR A 146 -19.85 -18.80 -10.46
C THR A 146 -19.13 -19.05 -11.78
N PRO A 147 -18.68 -20.26 -12.10
CA PRO A 147 -18.16 -20.51 -13.43
C PRO A 147 -19.31 -20.71 -14.41
N ALA A 148 -19.29 -19.92 -15.46
CA ALA A 148 -20.17 -20.06 -16.61
C ALA A 148 -19.97 -21.42 -17.28
N THR A 149 -21.08 -22.02 -17.56
CA THR A 149 -21.49 -23.07 -18.47
C THR A 149 -20.42 -23.54 -19.47
N THR A 150 -20.00 -24.78 -19.29
CA THR A 150 -19.20 -25.58 -20.22
C THR A 150 -20.06 -26.00 -21.40
N VAL A 151 -19.82 -25.49 -22.58
CA VAL A 151 -20.27 -26.09 -23.83
C VAL A 151 -19.25 -27.17 -24.21
N ARG A 152 -19.71 -28.38 -24.26
CA ARG A 152 -19.00 -29.58 -24.70
C ARG A 152 -19.05 -29.66 -26.24
N PRO A 153 -17.96 -29.74 -26.98
CA PRO A 153 -17.99 -30.33 -28.31
C PRO A 153 -17.61 -31.82 -28.28
N ALA A 154 -18.35 -32.57 -29.03
CA ALA A 154 -18.24 -34.00 -29.23
C ALA A 154 -17.01 -34.35 -30.10
N GLY A 155 -16.42 -35.51 -29.80
CA GLY A 155 -15.90 -36.45 -30.78
C GLY A 155 -14.53 -36.13 -31.41
N GLY A 156 -13.58 -36.97 -31.09
CA GLY A 156 -12.32 -37.09 -31.82
C GLY A 156 -11.47 -38.25 -31.30
N LEU A 157 -11.71 -39.45 -31.86
CA LEU A 157 -10.85 -40.61 -31.72
C LEU A 157 -9.43 -40.33 -32.22
N TRP A 158 -8.42 -40.53 -31.38
CA TRP A 158 -7.04 -40.69 -31.88
C TRP A 158 -6.51 -42.06 -31.49
N LYS A 159 -6.29 -42.88 -32.51
CA LYS A 159 -5.58 -44.17 -32.47
C LYS A 159 -4.11 -43.98 -32.16
N LYS A 160 -3.58 -44.82 -31.30
CA LYS A 160 -2.15 -45.03 -31.00
C LYS A 160 -1.50 -45.82 -32.11
N PRO A 161 -0.34 -45.46 -32.67
CA PRO A 161 0.49 -46.39 -33.40
C PRO A 161 1.51 -47.09 -32.47
N ARG A 162 1.92 -48.24 -32.90
CA ARG A 162 2.77 -49.25 -32.25
C ARG A 162 4.18 -48.72 -32.01
#